data_f94987f2cb26ecddbd9016bffa08af5d
#
_entry.id   f94987f2cb26ecddbd9016bffa08af5d
#
_cell.length_a   1.000
_cell.length_b   1.000
_cell.length_c   1.000
_cell.angle_alpha   90.00
_cell.angle_beta   90.00
_cell.angle_gamma   90.00
#
_symmetry.space_group_name_H-M   'P 1'
#
loop_
_entity.id
_entity.type
_entity.pdbx_description
1 polymer ?
#
loop_
_entity_poly.entity_id
_entity_poly.type
_entity_poly.pdbx_seq_one_letter_code
_entity_poly.pdbx_strand_id
1 'polypeptide(L)'
;TFYVNRAVVPGMKERNYGRIVNIASVAGKEGNPNASAYSASKAAVIGLTKSLGKELAQYDIAVNCISPATAQTRILEQLTPEHIEYMRSRIPRGRLLEVDEAAAMVAWLVSKENSFTTASTFDLSGGRTTY
;
A
#
# COMPACT_ATOMS: atom_id res chain seq x y z
N THR A 1 -0.48 -3.39 -11.53
CA THR A 1 -1.32 -3.90 -10.42
C THR A 1 -2.59 -4.57 -10.93
N PHE A 2 -3.43 -3.89 -11.72
CA PHE A 2 -4.71 -4.43 -12.21
C PHE A 2 -4.53 -5.81 -12.91
N TYR A 3 -3.66 -5.90 -13.89
CA TYR A 3 -3.46 -7.15 -14.65
C TYR A 3 -2.95 -8.31 -13.80
N VAL A 4 -2.09 -8.05 -12.81
CA VAL A 4 -1.61 -9.09 -11.89
C VAL A 4 -2.76 -9.59 -11.01
N ASN A 5 -3.54 -8.68 -10.40
CA ASN A 5 -4.72 -9.06 -9.62
C ASN A 5 -5.70 -9.89 -10.46
N ARG A 6 -5.99 -9.45 -11.69
CA ARG A 6 -6.87 -10.17 -12.63
C ARG A 6 -6.37 -11.58 -12.95
N ALA A 7 -5.07 -11.76 -13.07
CA ALA A 7 -4.47 -13.06 -13.42
C ALA A 7 -4.53 -14.08 -12.28
N VAL A 8 -4.37 -13.62 -11.01
CA VAL A 8 -4.28 -14.55 -9.87
C VAL A 8 -5.63 -14.89 -9.24
N VAL A 9 -6.63 -14.02 -9.36
CA VAL A 9 -7.94 -14.17 -8.71
C VAL A 9 -8.69 -15.45 -9.12
N PRO A 10 -8.75 -15.87 -10.40
CA PRO A 10 -9.44 -17.12 -10.78
C PRO A 10 -8.94 -18.33 -10.00
N GLY A 11 -7.63 -18.56 -9.96
CA GLY A 11 -7.06 -19.68 -9.20
C GLY A 11 -7.23 -19.54 -7.67
N MET A 12 -7.30 -18.32 -7.14
CA MET A 12 -7.64 -18.12 -5.73
C MET A 12 -9.09 -18.52 -5.43
N LYS A 13 -10.03 -18.19 -6.33
CA LYS A 13 -11.43 -18.60 -6.19
C LYS A 13 -11.59 -20.13 -6.24
N GLU A 14 -10.91 -20.79 -7.18
CA GLU A 14 -10.98 -22.26 -7.32
C GLU A 14 -10.55 -23.00 -6.05
N ARG A 15 -9.50 -22.54 -5.37
CA ARG A 15 -9.04 -23.14 -4.11
C ARG A 15 -9.68 -22.51 -2.86
N ASN A 16 -10.56 -21.54 -3.01
CA ASN A 16 -11.18 -20.76 -1.94
C ASN A 16 -10.17 -20.21 -0.92
N TYR A 17 -9.03 -19.73 -1.40
CA TYR A 17 -7.98 -19.12 -0.55
C TYR A 17 -7.10 -18.16 -1.35
N GLY A 18 -6.87 -16.98 -0.78
CA GLY A 18 -5.93 -16.01 -1.33
C GLY A 18 -5.67 -14.82 -0.41
N ARG A 19 -4.46 -14.27 -0.51
CA ARG A 19 -4.06 -13.03 0.17
C ARG A 19 -3.35 -12.14 -0.83
N ILE A 20 -3.88 -10.95 -1.06
CA ILE A 20 -3.33 -9.95 -1.98
C ILE A 20 -3.01 -8.69 -1.19
N VAL A 21 -1.80 -8.18 -1.34
CA VAL A 21 -1.42 -6.86 -0.84
C VAL A 21 -0.91 -6.01 -2.00
N ASN A 22 -1.66 -4.96 -2.31
CA ASN A 22 -1.27 -3.96 -3.30
C ASN A 22 -0.46 -2.84 -2.64
N ILE A 23 0.52 -2.30 -3.35
CA ILE A 23 1.36 -1.22 -2.81
C ILE A 23 0.87 0.12 -3.36
N ALA A 24 0.13 0.84 -2.53
CA ALA A 24 -0.31 2.20 -2.81
C ALA A 24 0.75 3.25 -2.38
N SER A 25 0.34 4.37 -1.87
CA SER A 25 1.18 5.45 -1.34
C SER A 25 0.31 6.46 -0.59
N VAL A 26 0.88 7.22 0.32
CA VAL A 26 0.25 8.44 0.88
C VAL A 26 -0.15 9.42 -0.23
N ALA A 27 0.61 9.46 -1.33
CA ALA A 27 0.28 10.29 -2.48
C ALA A 27 -1.07 9.94 -3.14
N GLY A 28 -1.53 8.70 -3.01
CA GLY A 28 -2.85 8.29 -3.46
C GLY A 28 -3.99 8.77 -2.56
N LYS A 29 -3.70 9.17 -1.32
CA LYS A 29 -4.65 9.75 -0.38
C LYS A 29 -4.69 11.28 -0.46
N GLU A 30 -3.51 11.91 -0.40
CA GLU A 30 -3.37 13.37 -0.27
C GLU A 30 -3.16 14.08 -1.61
N GLY A 31 -2.61 13.38 -2.61
CA GLY A 31 -1.99 14.02 -3.76
C GLY A 31 -0.63 14.65 -3.42
N ASN A 32 0.28 14.66 -4.38
CA ASN A 32 1.56 15.37 -4.24
C ASN A 32 1.70 16.41 -5.35
N PRO A 33 2.08 17.66 -5.03
CA PRO A 33 2.41 18.66 -6.03
C PRO A 33 3.47 18.12 -7.01
N ASN A 34 3.35 18.46 -8.28
CA ASN A 34 4.24 18.04 -9.37
C ASN A 34 4.28 16.51 -9.64
N ALA A 35 3.34 15.74 -9.07
CA ALA A 35 3.27 14.28 -9.21
C ALA A 35 1.83 13.81 -9.45
N SER A 36 1.04 14.53 -10.24
CA SER A 36 -0.39 14.25 -10.45
C SER A 36 -0.63 12.86 -11.04
N ALA A 37 0.11 12.44 -12.06
CA ALA A 37 -0.01 11.12 -12.66
C ALA A 37 0.32 9.99 -11.67
N TYR A 38 1.37 10.17 -10.86
CA TYR A 38 1.72 9.22 -9.80
C TYR A 38 0.61 9.14 -8.75
N SER A 39 0.14 10.29 -8.26
CA SER A 39 -0.94 10.36 -7.27
C SER A 39 -2.21 9.70 -7.78
N ALA A 40 -2.62 9.98 -9.02
CA ALA A 40 -3.77 9.34 -9.66
C ALA A 40 -3.59 7.82 -9.76
N SER A 41 -2.41 7.34 -10.15
CA SER A 41 -2.13 5.90 -10.23
C SER A 41 -2.23 5.21 -8.87
N LYS A 42 -1.76 5.86 -7.80
CA LYS A 42 -1.82 5.30 -6.44
C LYS A 42 -3.21 5.39 -5.80
N ALA A 43 -3.99 6.40 -6.14
CA ALA A 43 -5.41 6.48 -5.81
C ALA A 43 -6.22 5.36 -6.50
N ALA A 44 -5.91 5.07 -7.77
CA ALA A 44 -6.52 3.95 -8.50
C ALA A 44 -6.22 2.60 -7.85
N VAL A 45 -5.01 2.39 -7.32
CA VAL A 45 -4.67 1.16 -6.57
C VAL A 45 -5.52 1.02 -5.31
N ILE A 46 -5.76 2.11 -4.58
CA ILE A 46 -6.65 2.12 -3.41
C ILE A 46 -8.08 1.77 -3.81
N GLY A 47 -8.60 2.40 -4.87
CA GLY A 47 -9.95 2.13 -5.39
C GLY A 47 -10.12 0.67 -5.84
N LEU A 48 -9.16 0.16 -6.62
CA LEU A 48 -9.12 -1.24 -7.06
C LEU A 48 -9.15 -2.21 -5.86
N THR A 49 -8.33 -1.96 -4.85
CA THR A 49 -8.25 -2.79 -3.64
C THR A 49 -9.61 -2.86 -2.92
N LYS A 50 -10.27 -1.70 -2.75
CA LYS A 50 -11.58 -1.62 -2.10
C LYS A 50 -12.66 -2.39 -2.86
N SER A 51 -12.71 -2.23 -4.19
CA SER A 51 -13.70 -2.92 -5.02
C SER A 51 -13.47 -4.42 -5.01
N LEU A 52 -12.24 -4.85 -5.33
CA LEU A 52 -11.90 -6.26 -5.43
C LEU A 52 -12.03 -7.00 -4.10
N GLY A 53 -11.66 -6.35 -2.98
CA GLY A 53 -11.82 -6.93 -1.65
C GLY A 53 -13.27 -7.18 -1.28
N LYS A 54 -14.18 -6.27 -1.68
CA LYS A 54 -15.63 -6.47 -1.49
C LYS A 54 -16.19 -7.56 -2.41
N GLU A 55 -15.76 -7.61 -3.67
CA GLU A 55 -16.19 -8.64 -4.63
C GLU A 55 -15.80 -10.04 -4.20
N LEU A 56 -14.68 -10.18 -3.48
CA LEU A 56 -14.12 -11.47 -3.05
C LEU A 56 -14.45 -11.84 -1.59
N ALA A 57 -15.19 -11.00 -0.88
CA ALA A 57 -15.44 -11.16 0.55
C ALA A 57 -16.21 -12.46 0.94
N GLN A 58 -16.89 -13.11 -0.01
CA GLN A 58 -17.56 -14.40 0.22
C GLN A 58 -16.61 -15.61 0.15
N TYR A 59 -15.37 -15.39 -0.28
CA TYR A 59 -14.30 -16.40 -0.31
C TYR A 59 -13.33 -16.15 0.85
N ASP A 60 -12.53 -17.15 1.21
CA ASP A 60 -11.36 -16.92 2.08
C ASP A 60 -10.24 -16.20 1.30
N ILE A 61 -10.58 -15.07 0.70
CA ILE A 61 -9.68 -14.22 -0.06
C ILE A 61 -9.70 -12.81 0.53
N ALA A 62 -8.54 -12.32 0.97
CA ALA A 62 -8.38 -10.95 1.42
C ALA A 62 -7.56 -10.13 0.40
N VAL A 63 -8.06 -8.94 0.09
CA VAL A 63 -7.38 -7.97 -0.78
C VAL A 63 -7.23 -6.67 -0.02
N ASN A 64 -6.00 -6.32 0.31
CA ASN A 64 -5.67 -5.11 1.04
C ASN A 64 -4.59 -4.30 0.32
N CYS A 65 -4.34 -3.09 0.73
CA CYS A 65 -3.17 -2.34 0.31
C CYS A 65 -2.50 -1.65 1.49
N ILE A 66 -1.21 -1.33 1.31
CA ILE A 66 -0.48 -0.45 2.21
C ILE A 66 -0.30 0.92 1.55
N SER A 67 -0.30 1.99 2.36
CA SER A 67 -0.03 3.37 1.91
C SER A 67 1.20 3.93 2.62
N PRO A 68 2.41 3.59 2.15
CA PRO A 68 3.63 4.07 2.76
C PRO A 68 3.89 5.55 2.47
N ALA A 69 4.51 6.25 3.41
CA ALA A 69 5.26 7.46 3.17
C ALA A 69 6.62 7.12 2.51
N THR A 70 7.53 8.09 2.49
CA THR A 70 8.88 7.87 1.93
C THR A 70 9.63 6.84 2.77
N ALA A 71 10.11 5.79 2.10
CA ALA A 71 10.90 4.73 2.70
C ALA A 71 12.40 4.93 2.49
N GLN A 72 13.20 4.47 3.45
CA GLN A 72 14.66 4.49 3.41
C GLN A 72 15.15 3.42 2.43
N THR A 73 15.30 3.80 1.16
CA THR A 73 15.71 2.91 0.07
C THR A 73 16.82 3.55 -0.77
N ARG A 74 17.47 2.76 -1.61
CA ARG A 74 18.54 3.23 -2.51
C ARG A 74 18.10 4.35 -3.46
N ILE A 75 16.81 4.53 -3.72
CA ILE A 75 16.32 5.62 -4.56
C ILE A 75 16.67 6.99 -3.97
N LEU A 76 16.86 7.08 -2.65
CA LEU A 76 17.25 8.33 -1.99
C LEU A 76 18.66 8.81 -2.38
N GLU A 77 19.53 7.89 -2.83
CA GLU A 77 20.88 8.23 -3.33
C GLU A 77 20.83 9.11 -4.59
N GLN A 78 19.69 9.14 -5.28
CA GLN A 78 19.43 9.94 -6.47
C GLN A 78 18.84 11.32 -6.16
N LEU A 79 18.57 11.61 -4.88
CA LEU A 79 17.91 12.83 -4.42
C LEU A 79 18.88 13.72 -3.67
N THR A 80 18.60 15.03 -3.67
CA THR A 80 19.38 15.97 -2.89
C THR A 80 19.09 15.83 -1.39
N PRO A 81 20.06 16.16 -0.50
CA PRO A 81 19.83 16.16 0.94
C PRO A 81 18.64 17.04 1.35
N GLU A 82 18.46 18.19 0.71
CA GLU A 82 17.34 19.11 0.96
C GLU A 82 15.99 18.47 0.64
N HIS A 83 15.94 17.69 -0.46
CA HIS A 83 14.71 17.00 -0.85
C HIS A 83 14.37 15.86 0.12
N ILE A 84 15.40 15.13 0.58
CA ILE A 84 15.21 14.07 1.60
C ILE A 84 14.70 14.68 2.91
N GLU A 85 15.30 15.80 3.34
CA GLU A 85 14.87 16.52 4.55
C GLU A 85 13.44 17.05 4.42
N TYR A 86 13.06 17.59 3.26
CA TYR A 86 11.70 18.00 2.98
C TYR A 86 10.72 16.80 3.13
N MET A 87 11.05 15.65 2.57
CA MET A 87 10.20 14.45 2.71
C MET A 87 10.10 13.98 4.17
N ARG A 88 11.22 13.99 4.90
CA ARG A 88 11.28 13.63 6.32
C ARG A 88 10.43 14.57 7.18
N SER A 89 10.51 15.87 6.94
CA SER A 89 9.75 16.90 7.69
C SER A 89 8.23 16.76 7.56
N ARG A 90 7.77 16.09 6.49
CA ARG A 90 6.34 15.80 6.29
C ARG A 90 5.84 14.61 7.11
N ILE A 91 6.72 13.87 7.77
CA ILE A 91 6.38 12.68 8.56
C ILE A 91 6.44 13.02 10.05
N PRO A 92 5.31 13.10 10.77
CA PRO A 92 5.29 13.47 12.20
C PRO A 92 6.19 12.61 13.08
N ARG A 93 6.41 11.33 12.73
CA ARG A 93 7.34 10.44 13.45
C ARG A 93 8.82 10.88 13.33
N GLY A 94 9.15 11.89 12.51
CA GLY A 94 10.46 12.53 12.42
C GLY A 94 11.54 11.73 11.70
N ARG A 95 11.19 10.59 11.09
CA ARG A 95 12.10 9.75 10.31
C ARG A 95 11.39 9.14 9.10
N LEU A 96 12.16 8.62 8.17
CA LEU A 96 11.63 7.84 7.06
C LEU A 96 11.17 6.44 7.52
N LEU A 97 10.32 5.81 6.73
CA LEU A 97 9.89 4.43 6.95
C LEU A 97 11.06 3.47 6.67
N GLU A 98 11.32 2.54 7.56
CA GLU A 98 12.27 1.47 7.31
C GLU A 98 11.65 0.37 6.43
N VAL A 99 12.46 -0.23 5.57
CA VAL A 99 11.98 -1.29 4.65
C VAL A 99 11.42 -2.47 5.42
N ASP A 100 12.05 -2.84 6.52
CA ASP A 100 11.63 -3.97 7.35
C ASP A 100 10.28 -3.73 8.04
N GLU A 101 9.94 -2.47 8.37
CA GLU A 101 8.63 -2.12 8.91
C GLU A 101 7.52 -2.35 7.87
N ALA A 102 7.79 -1.98 6.61
CA ALA A 102 6.86 -2.25 5.52
C ALA A 102 6.74 -3.76 5.25
N ALA A 103 7.86 -4.47 5.24
CA ALA A 103 7.91 -5.92 5.04
C ALA A 103 7.14 -6.68 6.12
N ALA A 104 7.28 -6.28 7.40
CA ALA A 104 6.55 -6.90 8.51
C ALA A 104 5.03 -6.77 8.35
N MET A 105 4.53 -5.59 7.95
CA MET A 105 3.10 -5.40 7.70
C MET A 105 2.61 -6.22 6.51
N VAL A 106 3.37 -6.25 5.42
CA VAL A 106 3.03 -7.07 4.24
C VAL A 106 3.00 -8.54 4.62
N ALA A 107 4.00 -9.03 5.36
CA ALA A 107 4.08 -10.42 5.80
C ALA A 107 2.85 -10.84 6.63
N TRP A 108 2.41 -10.00 7.57
CA TRP A 108 1.19 -10.26 8.32
C TRP A 108 -0.05 -10.26 7.42
N LEU A 109 -0.18 -9.27 6.53
CA LEU A 109 -1.34 -9.14 5.64
C LEU A 109 -1.50 -10.33 4.68
N VAL A 110 -0.40 -10.99 4.28
CA VAL A 110 -0.44 -12.18 3.42
C VAL A 110 -0.46 -13.49 4.21
N SER A 111 -0.33 -13.44 5.52
CA SER A 111 -0.37 -14.63 6.37
C SER A 111 -1.80 -15.12 6.61
N LYS A 112 -1.94 -16.34 7.15
CA LYS A 112 -3.21 -16.90 7.60
C LYS A 112 -3.79 -16.19 8.82
N GLU A 113 -2.96 -15.49 9.60
CA GLU A 113 -3.41 -14.70 10.75
C GLU A 113 -4.36 -13.57 10.34
N ASN A 114 -4.19 -13.04 9.13
CA ASN A 114 -5.16 -12.12 8.54
C ASN A 114 -6.35 -12.90 7.99
N SER A 115 -7.30 -13.20 8.85
CA SER A 115 -8.50 -13.97 8.51
C SER A 115 -9.77 -13.13 8.32
N PHE A 116 -9.77 -11.87 8.72
CA PHE A 116 -10.98 -11.03 8.70
C PHE A 116 -10.85 -9.74 7.89
N THR A 117 -9.64 -9.18 7.80
CA THR A 117 -9.42 -7.88 7.16
C THR A 117 -9.30 -8.00 5.64
N THR A 118 -10.19 -7.30 4.93
CA THR A 118 -10.18 -7.15 3.46
C THR A 118 -10.66 -5.75 3.05
N ALA A 119 -10.40 -5.33 1.82
CA ALA A 119 -10.79 -4.04 1.24
C ALA A 119 -10.22 -2.82 1.98
N SER A 120 -9.18 -2.99 2.77
CA SER A 120 -8.61 -1.96 3.65
C SER A 120 -7.30 -1.39 3.14
N THR A 121 -7.05 -0.13 3.51
CA THR A 121 -5.76 0.55 3.27
C THR A 121 -5.04 0.72 4.59
N PHE A 122 -3.92 0.05 4.75
CA PHE A 122 -3.09 0.10 5.94
C PHE A 122 -2.07 1.22 5.85
N ASP A 123 -2.14 2.13 6.80
CA ASP A 123 -1.28 3.31 6.82
C ASP A 123 0.12 2.99 7.31
N LEU A 124 1.12 3.42 6.56
CA LEU A 124 2.55 3.40 6.91
C LEU A 124 3.15 4.79 6.73
N SER A 125 2.41 5.82 7.15
CA SER A 125 2.78 7.22 6.93
C SER A 125 3.54 7.88 8.08
N GLY A 126 3.67 7.18 9.22
CA GLY A 126 4.26 7.78 10.43
C GLY A 126 3.45 8.94 11.00
N GLY A 127 2.12 8.91 10.80
CA GLY A 127 1.18 9.93 11.26
C GLY A 127 0.90 11.04 10.26
N ARG A 128 1.46 10.97 9.04
CA ARG A 128 1.21 11.98 8.00
C ARG A 128 -0.23 11.94 7.48
N THR A 129 -0.79 10.75 7.31
CA THR A 129 -2.20 10.56 6.96
C THR A 129 -2.96 9.91 8.11
N THR A 130 -4.26 10.19 8.23
CA THR A 130 -5.09 9.75 9.36
C THR A 130 -6.29 8.89 8.94
N TYR A 131 -6.32 8.50 7.69
CA TYR A 131 -7.42 7.66 7.16
C TYR A 131 -6.90 6.60 6.19
#